data_7185bec126d87fecca001dbb31b5b8df
#
_entry.id   7185bec126d87fecca001dbb31b5b8df
#
_cell.length_a   1.000
_cell.length_b   1.000
_cell.length_c   1.000
_cell.angle_alpha   90.00
_cell.angle_beta   90.00
_cell.angle_gamma   90.00
#
_symmetry.space_group_name_H-M   'P 1'
#
loop_
_entity.id
_entity.type
_entity.pdbx_description
1 polymer ?
#
loop_
_entity_poly.entity_id
_entity_poly.type
_entity_poly.pdbx_seq_one_letter_code
_entity_poly.pdbx_strand_id
1 'polypeptide(L)'
;MKVVLDNLRIWQKLAVLVVAMAIPTVLLAVFYLTETNGVVRSARNELDGAHYLQSLGSALAQITNHRSRSHALLTGDTSRKDDVFTSETDIDRQLAEVDAIDAQFGERFKSSEQWRPASISFVRNRWL
;
A
#
# COMPACT_ATOMS: atom_id res chain seq x y z
N MET A 1 -33.88 -37.54 -23.28
CA MET A 1 -34.32 -36.55 -22.29
C MET A 1 -35.84 -36.45 -22.11
N LYS A 2 -36.65 -36.65 -23.12
CA LYS A 2 -38.13 -36.57 -23.00
C LYS A 2 -38.74 -37.63 -22.09
N VAL A 3 -38.20 -38.83 -22.03
CA VAL A 3 -38.77 -39.98 -21.29
C VAL A 3 -38.71 -39.88 -19.76
N VAL A 4 -37.77 -39.15 -19.22
CA VAL A 4 -37.61 -38.97 -17.75
C VAL A 4 -38.62 -37.95 -17.22
N LEU A 5 -38.98 -36.95 -18.03
CA LEU A 5 -39.88 -35.85 -17.62
C LEU A 5 -41.36 -36.25 -17.67
N ASP A 6 -41.73 -37.23 -18.49
CA ASP A 6 -43.15 -37.62 -18.67
C ASP A 6 -43.72 -38.40 -17.47
N ASN A 7 -42.88 -39.09 -16.71
CA ASN A 7 -43.31 -39.93 -15.58
C ASN A 7 -43.23 -39.21 -14.21
N LEU A 8 -42.81 -37.93 -14.15
CA LEU A 8 -42.72 -37.14 -12.92
C LEU A 8 -44.05 -36.42 -12.60
N ARG A 9 -44.44 -36.40 -11.32
CA ARG A 9 -45.56 -35.59 -10.84
C ARG A 9 -45.25 -34.09 -11.10
N ILE A 10 -46.32 -33.30 -11.32
CA ILE A 10 -46.18 -31.87 -11.66
C ILE A 10 -45.27 -31.12 -10.72
N TRP A 11 -45.33 -31.44 -9.41
CA TRP A 11 -44.45 -30.84 -8.40
C TRP A 11 -42.95 -31.15 -8.60
N GLN A 12 -42.66 -32.36 -9.02
CA GLN A 12 -41.26 -32.77 -9.33
C GLN A 12 -40.71 -32.04 -10.57
N LYS A 13 -41.55 -31.82 -11.57
CA LYS A 13 -41.17 -31.02 -12.75
C LYS A 13 -40.85 -29.58 -12.38
N LEU A 14 -41.61 -28.97 -11.51
CA LEU A 14 -41.37 -27.64 -10.97
C LEU A 14 -40.07 -27.58 -10.14
N ALA A 15 -39.83 -28.59 -9.29
CA ALA A 15 -38.60 -28.68 -8.48
C ALA A 15 -37.35 -28.78 -9.35
N VAL A 16 -37.37 -29.61 -10.41
CA VAL A 16 -36.25 -29.73 -11.35
C VAL A 16 -35.99 -28.39 -12.06
N LEU A 17 -37.02 -27.66 -12.44
CA LEU A 17 -36.88 -26.37 -13.10
C LEU A 17 -36.28 -25.32 -12.17
N VAL A 18 -36.72 -25.27 -10.91
CA VAL A 18 -36.16 -24.38 -9.88
C VAL A 18 -34.68 -24.68 -9.62
N VAL A 19 -34.34 -25.98 -9.46
CA VAL A 19 -32.94 -26.40 -9.26
C VAL A 19 -32.09 -26.06 -10.48
N ALA A 20 -32.57 -26.29 -11.69
CA ALA A 20 -31.87 -25.95 -12.92
C ALA A 20 -31.59 -24.45 -13.06
N MET A 21 -32.46 -23.58 -12.55
CA MET A 21 -32.26 -22.14 -12.52
C MET A 21 -31.40 -21.68 -11.34
N ALA A 22 -31.47 -22.39 -10.20
CA ALA A 22 -30.69 -22.05 -9.00
C ALA A 22 -29.18 -22.28 -9.19
N ILE A 23 -28.79 -23.37 -9.85
CA ILE A 23 -27.38 -23.72 -10.06
C ILE A 23 -26.60 -22.59 -10.78
N PRO A 24 -27.00 -22.11 -11.96
CA PRO A 24 -26.27 -21.02 -12.63
C PRO A 24 -26.30 -19.72 -11.82
N THR A 25 -27.40 -19.44 -11.11
CA THR A 25 -27.51 -18.23 -10.27
C THR A 25 -26.51 -18.26 -9.11
N VAL A 26 -26.39 -19.40 -8.42
CA VAL A 26 -25.42 -19.57 -7.33
C VAL A 26 -23.98 -19.49 -7.85
N LEU A 27 -23.68 -20.11 -9.01
CA LEU A 27 -22.36 -20.03 -9.63
C LEU A 27 -21.98 -18.59 -9.99
N LEU A 28 -22.91 -17.83 -10.59
CA LEU A 28 -22.68 -16.42 -10.89
C LEU A 28 -22.48 -15.57 -9.62
N ALA A 29 -23.26 -15.84 -8.57
CA ALA A 29 -23.11 -15.13 -7.30
C ALA A 29 -21.73 -15.40 -6.66
N VAL A 30 -21.29 -16.65 -6.62
CA VAL A 30 -19.96 -17.02 -6.11
C VAL A 30 -18.86 -16.37 -6.96
N PHE A 31 -18.96 -16.43 -8.28
CA PHE A 31 -18.01 -15.79 -9.19
C PHE A 31 -17.93 -14.27 -8.94
N TYR A 32 -19.07 -13.60 -8.86
CA TYR A 32 -19.13 -12.16 -8.61
C TYR A 32 -18.51 -11.77 -7.26
N LEU A 33 -18.78 -12.54 -6.20
CA LEU A 33 -18.22 -12.28 -4.87
C LEU A 33 -16.69 -12.47 -4.84
N THR A 34 -16.17 -13.48 -5.53
CA THR A 34 -14.72 -13.72 -5.60
C THR A 34 -14.00 -12.63 -6.39
N GLU A 35 -14.56 -12.18 -7.50
CA GLU A 35 -14.03 -11.10 -8.32
C GLU A 35 -13.99 -9.77 -7.54
N THR A 36 -15.10 -9.42 -6.88
CA THR A 36 -15.21 -8.18 -6.10
C THR A 36 -14.21 -8.12 -4.94
N ASN A 37 -13.95 -9.24 -4.26
CA ASN A 37 -12.95 -9.31 -3.20
C ASN A 37 -11.54 -9.06 -3.72
N GLY A 38 -11.22 -9.50 -4.94
CA GLY A 38 -9.96 -9.24 -5.60
C GLY A 38 -9.74 -7.74 -5.86
N VAL A 39 -10.75 -7.06 -6.40
CA VAL A 39 -10.70 -5.62 -6.70
C VAL A 39 -10.52 -4.79 -5.43
N VAL A 40 -11.28 -5.09 -4.36
CA VAL A 40 -11.16 -4.38 -3.08
C VAL A 40 -9.77 -4.55 -2.48
N ARG A 41 -9.20 -5.75 -2.57
CA ARG A 41 -7.84 -6.02 -2.08
C ARG A 41 -6.79 -5.25 -2.87
N SER A 42 -6.93 -5.18 -4.20
CA SER A 42 -6.04 -4.40 -5.06
C SER A 42 -6.11 -2.91 -4.72
N ALA A 43 -7.31 -2.35 -4.60
CA ALA A 43 -7.50 -0.94 -4.25
C ALA A 43 -6.89 -0.57 -2.88
N ARG A 44 -7.00 -1.46 -1.88
CA ARG A 44 -6.34 -1.26 -0.57
C ARG A 44 -4.82 -1.27 -0.70
N ASN A 45 -4.26 -2.18 -1.49
CA ASN A 45 -2.81 -2.23 -1.73
C ASN A 45 -2.30 -0.96 -2.43
N GLU A 46 -3.08 -0.40 -3.35
CA GLU A 46 -2.74 0.88 -4.01
C GLU A 46 -2.76 2.05 -3.02
N LEU A 47 -3.75 2.10 -2.12
CA LEU A 47 -3.82 3.13 -1.08
C LEU A 47 -2.64 3.04 -0.11
N ASP A 48 -2.31 1.84 0.37
CA ASP A 48 -1.18 1.60 1.25
C ASP A 48 0.14 1.98 0.55
N GLY A 49 0.28 1.66 -0.74
CA GLY A 49 1.42 2.05 -1.57
C GLY A 49 1.52 3.57 -1.76
N ALA A 50 0.40 4.25 -1.99
CA ALA A 50 0.36 5.70 -2.12
C ALA A 50 0.77 6.40 -0.80
N HIS A 51 0.31 5.90 0.33
CA HIS A 51 0.71 6.40 1.65
C HIS A 51 2.20 6.22 1.91
N TYR A 52 2.76 5.06 1.57
CA TYR A 52 4.19 4.80 1.66
C TYR A 52 5.01 5.76 0.80
N LEU A 53 4.60 5.98 -0.46
CA LEU A 53 5.26 6.92 -1.37
C LEU A 53 5.16 8.37 -0.90
N GLN A 54 4.05 8.77 -0.28
CA GLN A 54 3.88 10.11 0.28
C GLN A 54 4.86 10.37 1.43
N SER A 55 5.00 9.42 2.36
CA SER A 55 5.95 9.55 3.48
C SER A 55 7.40 9.56 2.99
N LEU A 56 7.73 8.73 2.01
CA LEU A 56 9.05 8.73 1.38
C LEU A 56 9.35 10.04 0.66
N GLY A 57 8.38 10.59 -0.07
CA GLY A 57 8.49 11.89 -0.74
C GLY A 57 8.67 13.04 0.24
N SER A 58 7.97 13.01 1.38
CA SER A 58 8.13 13.98 2.46
C SER A 58 9.54 13.93 3.06
N ALA A 59 10.06 12.74 3.36
CA ALA A 59 11.42 12.55 3.86
C ALA A 59 12.46 13.09 2.85
N LEU A 60 12.32 12.78 1.57
CA LEU A 60 13.21 13.27 0.52
C LEU A 60 13.19 14.79 0.39
N ALA A 61 12.00 15.42 0.49
CA ALA A 61 11.85 16.86 0.47
C ALA A 61 12.56 17.52 1.67
N GLN A 62 12.45 16.95 2.87
CA GLN A 62 13.15 17.44 4.07
C GLN A 62 14.66 17.33 3.93
N ILE A 63 15.18 16.21 3.42
CA ILE A 63 16.61 16.02 3.15
C ILE A 63 17.11 17.08 2.15
N THR A 64 16.36 17.35 1.09
CA THR A 64 16.73 18.35 0.09
C THR A 64 16.74 19.76 0.68
N ASN A 65 15.75 20.09 1.49
CA ASN A 65 15.67 21.37 2.21
C ASN A 65 16.81 21.54 3.21
N HIS A 66 17.14 20.51 3.98
CA HIS A 66 18.27 20.52 4.90
C HIS A 66 19.59 20.76 4.16
N ARG A 67 19.83 20.05 3.05
CA ARG A 67 21.02 20.26 2.21
C ARG A 67 21.13 21.69 1.73
N SER A 68 20.04 22.32 1.29
CA SER A 68 20.02 23.71 0.86
C SER A 68 20.35 24.67 1.99
N ARG A 69 19.80 24.47 3.18
CA ARG A 69 20.05 25.28 4.40
C ARG A 69 21.49 25.12 4.87
N SER A 70 22.00 23.90 4.89
CA SER A 70 23.40 23.61 5.27
C SER A 70 24.37 24.25 4.31
N HIS A 71 24.10 24.23 3.01
CA HIS A 71 24.91 24.92 2.00
C HIS A 71 24.93 26.44 2.23
N ALA A 72 23.79 27.06 2.52
CA ALA A 72 23.70 28.47 2.82
C ALA A 72 24.52 28.85 4.07
N LEU A 73 24.47 28.02 5.14
CA LEU A 73 25.29 28.20 6.33
C LEU A 73 26.78 28.13 6.03
N LEU A 74 27.22 27.14 5.23
CA LEU A 74 28.62 26.98 4.83
C LEU A 74 29.14 28.11 3.94
N THR A 75 28.26 28.76 3.19
CA THR A 75 28.62 29.93 2.35
C THR A 75 28.60 31.25 3.12
N GLY A 76 28.38 31.22 4.44
CA GLY A 76 28.54 32.38 5.34
C GLY A 76 27.25 32.98 5.89
N ASP A 77 26.07 32.43 5.56
CA ASP A 77 24.79 32.87 6.13
C ASP A 77 24.56 32.23 7.51
N THR A 78 25.21 32.79 8.53
CA THR A 78 25.14 32.32 9.91
C THR A 78 23.77 32.49 10.56
N SER A 79 22.88 33.30 9.96
CA SER A 79 21.51 33.50 10.46
C SER A 79 20.66 32.21 10.38
N ARG A 80 21.08 31.23 9.59
CA ARG A 80 20.37 29.97 9.35
C ARG A 80 20.80 28.80 10.24
N LYS A 81 21.61 29.05 11.23
CA LYS A 81 22.14 27.98 12.10
C LYS A 81 21.01 27.23 12.81
N ASP A 82 20.05 27.94 13.40
CA ASP A 82 18.92 27.35 14.12
C ASP A 82 17.97 26.60 13.17
N ASP A 83 17.82 27.10 11.94
CA ASP A 83 17.05 26.43 10.89
C ASP A 83 17.65 25.07 10.50
N VAL A 84 18.98 24.97 10.48
CA VAL A 84 19.68 23.71 10.18
C VAL A 84 19.44 22.69 11.27
N PHE A 85 19.60 23.05 12.55
CA PHE A 85 19.34 22.15 13.68
C PHE A 85 17.88 21.68 13.74
N THR A 86 16.93 22.59 13.49
CA THR A 86 15.51 22.21 13.43
C THR A 86 15.24 21.23 12.30
N SER A 87 15.84 21.47 11.13
CA SER A 87 15.67 20.55 9.98
C SER A 87 16.28 19.18 10.18
N GLU A 88 17.35 19.04 10.99
CA GLU A 88 17.90 17.73 11.37
C GLU A 88 16.90 16.92 12.18
N THR A 89 16.29 17.55 13.20
CA THR A 89 15.25 16.91 14.02
C THR A 89 14.04 16.48 13.19
N ASP A 90 13.63 17.33 12.24
CA ASP A 90 12.52 17.01 11.34
C ASP A 90 12.83 15.84 10.42
N ILE A 91 14.07 15.73 9.92
CA ILE A 91 14.51 14.57 9.13
C ILE A 91 14.49 13.30 9.97
N ASP A 92 15.00 13.32 11.19
CA ASP A 92 15.01 12.14 12.06
C ASP A 92 13.59 11.64 12.33
N ARG A 93 12.65 12.56 12.55
CA ARG A 93 11.25 12.22 12.72
C ARG A 93 10.65 11.60 11.45
N GLN A 94 10.93 12.17 10.28
CA GLN A 94 10.42 11.65 9.00
C GLN A 94 11.02 10.28 8.65
N LEU A 95 12.31 10.06 8.92
CA LEU A 95 12.94 8.76 8.73
C LEU A 95 12.33 7.70 9.65
N ALA A 96 12.06 8.03 10.91
CA ALA A 96 11.39 7.12 11.84
C ALA A 96 9.95 6.78 11.40
N GLU A 97 9.25 7.73 10.78
CA GLU A 97 7.93 7.47 10.19
C GLU A 97 8.01 6.52 9.00
N VAL A 98 8.98 6.71 8.11
CA VAL A 98 9.22 5.80 6.98
C VAL A 98 9.62 4.41 7.48
N ASP A 99 10.47 4.31 8.51
CA ASP A 99 10.87 3.03 9.12
C ASP A 99 9.66 2.29 9.71
N ALA A 100 8.73 3.00 10.37
CA ALA A 100 7.49 2.42 10.90
C ALA A 100 6.58 1.89 9.78
N ILE A 101 6.46 2.61 8.68
CA ILE A 101 5.69 2.20 7.50
C ILE A 101 6.36 1.02 6.79
N ASP A 102 7.69 1.05 6.66
CA ASP A 102 8.44 -0.06 6.06
C ASP A 102 8.34 -1.35 6.92
N ALA A 103 8.34 -1.23 8.23
CA ALA A 103 8.10 -2.37 9.12
C ALA A 103 6.72 -3.01 8.92
N GLN A 104 5.71 -2.22 8.53
CA GLN A 104 4.36 -2.70 8.31
C GLN A 104 4.14 -3.26 6.88
N PHE A 105 4.70 -2.61 5.88
CA PHE A 105 4.38 -2.86 4.47
C PHE A 105 5.58 -3.26 3.61
N GLY A 106 6.79 -3.09 4.09
CA GLY A 106 8.02 -3.23 3.31
C GLY A 106 8.23 -4.63 2.74
N GLU A 107 7.89 -5.69 3.48
CA GLU A 107 7.96 -7.06 2.97
C GLU A 107 6.96 -7.28 1.82
N ARG A 108 5.75 -6.70 1.94
CA ARG A 108 4.71 -6.81 0.92
C ARG A 108 5.08 -6.09 -0.38
N PHE A 109 5.77 -4.95 -0.28
CA PHE A 109 6.23 -4.16 -1.42
C PHE A 109 7.67 -4.48 -1.85
N LYS A 110 8.35 -5.39 -1.11
CA LYS A 110 9.77 -5.75 -1.33
C LYS A 110 10.70 -4.53 -1.29
N SER A 111 10.34 -3.52 -0.50
CA SER A 111 11.10 -2.27 -0.35
C SER A 111 12.13 -2.33 0.76
N SER A 112 11.93 -3.18 1.78
CA SER A 112 12.80 -3.26 2.96
C SER A 112 14.26 -3.58 2.65
N GLU A 113 14.52 -4.40 1.63
CA GLU A 113 15.88 -4.73 1.20
C GLU A 113 16.65 -3.51 0.66
N GLN A 114 15.93 -2.57 0.06
CA GLN A 114 16.51 -1.33 -0.51
C GLN A 114 16.52 -0.20 0.52
N TRP A 115 15.48 -0.11 1.34
CA TRP A 115 15.33 0.96 2.32
C TRP A 115 16.33 0.86 3.47
N ARG A 116 16.46 -0.31 4.13
CA ARG A 116 17.32 -0.51 5.30
C ARG A 116 18.78 -0.10 5.07
N PRO A 117 19.46 -0.51 3.98
CA PRO A 117 20.82 -0.05 3.72
C PRO A 117 20.90 1.46 3.46
N ALA A 118 19.87 2.03 2.80
CA ALA A 118 19.84 3.46 2.50
C ALA A 118 19.67 4.31 3.77
N SER A 119 18.74 3.96 4.66
CA SER A 119 18.51 4.66 5.93
C SER A 119 19.74 4.60 6.84
N ILE A 120 20.36 3.43 7.00
CA ILE A 120 21.58 3.26 7.79
C ILE A 120 22.74 4.08 7.20
N SER A 121 22.93 4.08 5.88
CA SER A 121 24.00 4.83 5.24
C SER A 121 23.82 6.34 5.39
N PHE A 122 22.58 6.82 5.34
CA PHE A 122 22.26 8.23 5.53
C PHE A 122 22.57 8.67 6.96
N VAL A 123 22.15 7.92 7.97
CA VAL A 123 22.44 8.22 9.38
C VAL A 123 23.94 8.20 9.66
N ARG A 124 24.66 7.21 9.15
CA ARG A 124 26.12 7.06 9.36
C ARG A 124 26.93 8.19 8.72
N ASN A 125 26.58 8.60 7.50
CA ASN A 125 27.36 9.59 6.75
C ASN A 125 27.01 11.05 7.10
N ARG A 126 26.03 11.28 7.97
CA ARG A 126 25.63 12.63 8.40
C ARG A 126 26.71 13.36 9.22
N TRP A 127 27.64 12.61 9.82
CA TRP A 127 28.68 13.15 10.70
C TRP A 127 30.08 13.19 10.08
N LEU A 128 30.21 12.78 8.81
CA LEU A 128 31.45 12.91 8.04
C LEU A 128 31.38 14.10 7.10
#